data_7d339b3cc2def46694bc93de14d12ec4
#
_entry.id   7d339b3cc2def46694bc93de14d12ec4
#
_cell.length_a   1.000
_cell.length_b   1.000
_cell.length_c   1.000
_cell.angle_alpha   90.00
_cell.angle_beta   90.00
_cell.angle_gamma   90.00
#
_symmetry.space_group_name_H-M   'P 1'
#
loop_
_entity.id
_entity.type
_entity.pdbx_description
1 polymer ?
#
loop_
_entity_poly.entity_id
_entity_poly.type
_entity_poly.pdbx_seq_one_letter_code
_entity_poly.pdbx_strand_id
1 'polypeptide(L)'
;MKSLKIWLSGLALSIGAATTAQAELTDILSAGTVKIAVPENFPPFGALGIEGEYEGYDVDVAKLIAADLGVELELVPVTSKQRIPFLETDKVDLVIATMGANPGRAKSIWFSSAYAPFFSGAFAARTLDISSPADLAGLKVGLTGGTLEDLELTESAPAGTEIIRFGDNAATRAAFLSGQVDVLVTGNTVAAGLSEENPDLDIATKFIIK
;
A
#
# COMPACT_ATOMS: atom_id res chain seq x y z
N MET A 1 41.90 36.30 -55.53
CA MET A 1 41.74 34.92 -54.97
C MET A 1 41.38 35.05 -53.49
N LYS A 2 40.08 34.93 -53.12
CA LYS A 2 39.60 35.04 -51.72
C LYS A 2 39.30 33.62 -51.23
N SER A 3 40.03 33.17 -50.21
CA SER A 3 39.85 31.87 -49.56
C SER A 3 38.69 31.94 -48.58
N LEU A 4 37.68 31.16 -48.84
CA LEU A 4 36.50 30.95 -48.00
C LEU A 4 36.82 29.91 -46.90
N LYS A 5 36.93 30.33 -45.62
CA LYS A 5 37.08 29.40 -44.47
C LYS A 5 35.70 28.99 -44.00
N ILE A 6 35.37 27.72 -44.23
CA ILE A 6 34.17 27.09 -43.71
C ILE A 6 34.43 26.66 -42.26
N TRP A 7 33.71 27.25 -41.32
CA TRP A 7 33.67 26.78 -39.92
C TRP A 7 32.61 25.70 -39.82
N LEU A 8 33.01 24.45 -39.61
CA LEU A 8 32.10 23.38 -39.20
C LEU A 8 31.92 23.50 -37.66
N SER A 9 30.77 24.01 -37.23
CA SER A 9 30.35 23.93 -35.85
C SER A 9 29.76 22.56 -35.60
N GLY A 10 30.52 21.69 -34.95
CA GLY A 10 30.05 20.39 -34.48
C GLY A 10 29.07 20.57 -33.34
N LEU A 11 27.78 20.32 -33.60
CA LEU A 11 26.74 20.23 -32.58
C LEU A 11 26.88 18.86 -31.90
N ALA A 12 27.52 18.81 -30.75
CA ALA A 12 27.57 17.62 -29.92
C ALA A 12 26.19 17.42 -29.30
N LEU A 13 25.40 16.49 -29.82
CA LEU A 13 24.17 16.04 -29.26
C LEU A 13 24.49 15.15 -28.04
N SER A 14 24.48 15.73 -26.85
CA SER A 14 24.55 14.97 -25.59
C SER A 14 23.19 14.24 -25.41
N ILE A 15 23.16 12.96 -25.79
CA ILE A 15 22.10 12.04 -25.42
C ILE A 15 22.29 11.79 -23.92
N GLY A 16 21.55 12.53 -23.09
CA GLY A 16 21.38 12.21 -21.68
C GLY A 16 20.62 10.89 -21.61
N ALA A 17 21.33 9.80 -21.33
CA ALA A 17 20.68 8.57 -20.90
C ALA A 17 19.96 8.89 -19.60
N ALA A 18 18.62 8.96 -19.64
CA ALA A 18 17.80 8.89 -18.45
C ALA A 18 18.00 7.47 -17.89
N THR A 19 18.90 7.32 -16.93
CA THR A 19 18.99 6.14 -16.11
C THR A 19 17.70 6.13 -15.29
N THR A 20 16.78 5.23 -15.61
CA THR A 20 15.68 4.89 -14.71
C THR A 20 16.34 4.39 -13.43
N ALA A 21 16.18 5.13 -12.35
CA ALA A 21 16.63 4.73 -11.02
C ALA A 21 15.79 3.51 -10.61
N GLN A 22 16.33 2.34 -10.87
CA GLN A 22 15.89 1.08 -10.29
C GLN A 22 17.05 0.61 -9.45
N ALA A 23 16.84 0.41 -8.14
CA ALA A 23 17.83 -0.24 -7.31
C ALA A 23 18.14 -1.59 -7.96
N GLU A 24 19.35 -1.72 -8.48
CA GLU A 24 19.81 -3.00 -9.03
C GLU A 24 20.18 -3.90 -7.86
N LEU A 25 19.91 -5.19 -7.96
CA LEU A 25 20.30 -6.18 -6.93
C LEU A 25 21.78 -6.05 -6.56
N THR A 26 22.62 -5.71 -7.54
CA THR A 26 24.05 -5.45 -7.35
C THR A 26 24.32 -4.30 -6.37
N ASP A 27 23.49 -3.27 -6.36
CA ASP A 27 23.66 -2.11 -5.47
C ASP A 27 23.32 -2.51 -4.02
N ILE A 28 22.24 -3.26 -3.81
CA ILE A 28 21.86 -3.81 -2.51
C ILE A 28 22.97 -4.71 -1.94
N LEU A 29 23.46 -5.65 -2.76
CA LEU A 29 24.53 -6.57 -2.35
C LEU A 29 25.84 -5.83 -2.05
N SER A 30 26.16 -4.79 -2.82
CA SER A 30 27.37 -3.98 -2.62
C SER A 30 27.26 -3.07 -1.39
N ALA A 31 26.07 -2.56 -1.09
CA ALA A 31 25.80 -1.76 0.11
C ALA A 31 25.78 -2.63 1.39
N GLY A 32 25.53 -3.94 1.25
CA GLY A 32 25.38 -4.85 2.37
C GLY A 32 24.12 -4.61 3.21
N THR A 33 23.17 -3.82 2.71
CA THR A 33 21.93 -3.46 3.39
C THR A 33 20.79 -3.36 2.38
N VAL A 34 19.60 -3.87 2.74
CA VAL A 34 18.36 -3.69 1.99
C VAL A 34 17.37 -2.88 2.79
N LYS A 35 16.80 -1.83 2.19
CA LYS A 35 15.75 -0.99 2.78
C LYS A 35 14.40 -1.47 2.32
N ILE A 36 13.59 -1.96 3.25
CA ILE A 36 12.27 -2.53 2.93
C ILE A 36 11.17 -1.73 3.63
N ALA A 37 10.25 -1.18 2.83
CA ALA A 37 9.05 -0.56 3.37
C ALA A 37 8.07 -1.62 3.87
N VAL A 38 7.58 -1.44 5.11
CA VAL A 38 6.58 -2.30 5.76
C VAL A 38 5.40 -1.46 6.25
N PRO A 39 4.21 -2.06 6.50
CA PRO A 39 3.09 -1.31 7.05
C PRO A 39 3.42 -0.77 8.45
N GLU A 40 3.11 0.51 8.71
CA GLU A 40 3.39 1.10 10.03
C GLU A 40 2.36 0.72 11.10
N ASN A 41 1.09 0.44 10.72
CA ASN A 41 -0.02 0.19 11.64
C ASN A 41 -1.15 -0.65 11.04
N PHE A 42 -0.81 -1.77 10.43
CA PHE A 42 -1.75 -2.67 9.77
C PHE A 42 -1.63 -4.12 10.26
N PRO A 43 -1.95 -4.42 11.53
CA PRO A 43 -1.89 -5.78 12.04
C PRO A 43 -2.92 -6.67 11.31
N PRO A 44 -2.62 -7.96 11.07
CA PRO A 44 -1.42 -8.68 11.50
C PRO A 44 -0.23 -8.57 10.52
N PHE A 45 -0.27 -7.69 9.53
CA PHE A 45 0.75 -7.62 8.47
C PHE A 45 1.98 -6.81 8.90
N GLY A 46 1.80 -5.67 9.55
CA GLY A 46 2.88 -4.87 10.10
C GLY A 46 2.37 -3.85 11.10
N ALA A 47 2.97 -3.81 12.27
CA ALA A 47 2.69 -2.83 13.31
C ALA A 47 3.87 -2.75 14.29
N LEU A 48 3.94 -1.65 15.04
CA LEU A 48 4.88 -1.53 16.14
C LEU A 48 4.39 -2.40 17.30
N GLY A 49 5.20 -3.40 17.69
CA GLY A 49 4.93 -4.26 18.81
C GLY A 49 5.18 -3.59 20.18
N ILE A 50 4.83 -4.28 21.24
CA ILE A 50 4.94 -3.76 22.62
C ILE A 50 6.39 -3.53 23.06
N GLU A 51 7.35 -4.19 22.44
CA GLU A 51 8.80 -4.05 22.72
C GLU A 51 9.44 -2.91 21.91
N GLY A 52 8.65 -2.21 21.08
CA GLY A 52 9.13 -1.11 20.24
C GLY A 52 9.75 -1.55 18.91
N GLU A 53 9.68 -2.85 18.59
CA GLU A 53 10.12 -3.41 17.32
C GLU A 53 8.91 -3.63 16.37
N TYR A 54 9.14 -3.50 15.06
CA TYR A 54 8.12 -3.85 14.07
C TYR A 54 7.95 -5.36 13.96
N GLU A 55 6.71 -5.81 13.96
CA GLU A 55 6.31 -7.21 13.86
C GLU A 55 5.14 -7.42 12.91
N GLY A 56 4.94 -8.63 12.43
CA GLY A 56 3.84 -9.04 11.56
C GLY A 56 4.31 -9.75 10.29
N TYR A 57 3.34 -10.25 9.53
CA TYR A 57 3.58 -11.11 8.37
C TYR A 57 4.51 -10.46 7.32
N ASP A 58 4.25 -9.21 6.94
CA ASP A 58 5.06 -8.49 5.94
C ASP A 58 6.46 -8.21 6.48
N VAL A 59 6.59 -7.96 7.79
CA VAL A 59 7.90 -7.78 8.47
C VAL A 59 8.70 -9.08 8.46
N ASP A 60 8.05 -10.23 8.68
CA ASP A 60 8.72 -11.52 8.64
C ASP A 60 9.17 -11.88 7.20
N VAL A 61 8.36 -11.56 6.19
CA VAL A 61 8.75 -11.69 4.78
C VAL A 61 9.97 -10.80 4.48
N ALA A 62 10.00 -9.56 4.97
CA ALA A 62 11.15 -8.66 4.81
C ALA A 62 12.43 -9.25 5.44
N LYS A 63 12.32 -9.80 6.65
CA LYS A 63 13.44 -10.48 7.34
C LYS A 63 13.96 -11.67 6.53
N LEU A 64 13.05 -12.49 5.97
CA LEU A 64 13.43 -13.63 5.13
C LEU A 64 14.19 -13.18 3.87
N ILE A 65 13.71 -12.14 3.19
CA ILE A 65 14.38 -11.60 1.98
C ILE A 65 15.80 -11.13 2.31
N ALA A 66 15.97 -10.35 3.39
CA ALA A 66 17.29 -9.86 3.78
C ALA A 66 18.25 -11.01 4.14
N ALA A 67 17.74 -12.03 4.85
CA ALA A 67 18.50 -13.22 5.19
C ALA A 67 18.92 -14.01 3.94
N ASP A 68 18.03 -14.21 2.98
CA ASP A 68 18.32 -14.92 1.72
C ASP A 68 19.35 -14.16 0.85
N LEU A 69 19.32 -12.81 0.88
CA LEU A 69 20.30 -11.97 0.21
C LEU A 69 21.63 -11.89 0.97
N GLY A 70 21.68 -12.28 2.24
CA GLY A 70 22.87 -12.19 3.08
C GLY A 70 23.27 -10.75 3.41
N VAL A 71 22.30 -9.84 3.55
CA VAL A 71 22.51 -8.42 3.84
C VAL A 71 21.76 -8.01 5.12
N GLU A 72 22.11 -6.85 5.69
CA GLU A 72 21.37 -6.26 6.78
C GLU A 72 20.01 -5.72 6.34
N LEU A 73 19.01 -5.76 7.23
CA LEU A 73 17.67 -5.25 6.98
C LEU A 73 17.48 -3.88 7.64
N GLU A 74 17.10 -2.89 6.85
CA GLU A 74 16.56 -1.61 7.33
C GLU A 74 15.05 -1.58 7.06
N LEU A 75 14.23 -1.65 8.11
CA LEU A 75 12.77 -1.51 8.00
C LEU A 75 12.37 -0.05 7.94
N VAL A 76 11.54 0.30 6.96
CA VAL A 76 11.00 1.65 6.78
C VAL A 76 9.47 1.58 6.89
N PRO A 77 8.89 1.99 8.02
CA PRO A 77 7.44 2.00 8.19
C PRO A 77 6.78 3.03 7.28
N VAL A 78 5.70 2.62 6.60
CA VAL A 78 5.01 3.47 5.63
C VAL A 78 3.49 3.37 5.73
N THR A 79 2.83 4.49 5.42
CA THR A 79 1.38 4.52 5.13
C THR A 79 1.10 4.00 3.72
N SER A 80 -0.15 3.70 3.42
CA SER A 80 -0.56 3.22 2.09
C SER A 80 -0.21 4.19 0.96
N LYS A 81 -0.25 5.50 1.20
CA LYS A 81 0.07 6.53 0.21
C LYS A 81 1.57 6.71 -0.06
N GLN A 82 2.42 6.31 0.88
CA GLN A 82 3.88 6.48 0.78
C GLN A 82 4.57 5.35 -0.02
N ARG A 83 3.93 4.18 -0.16
CA ARG A 83 4.54 2.98 -0.75
C ARG A 83 5.17 3.22 -2.12
N ILE A 84 4.39 3.69 -3.10
CA ILE A 84 4.89 3.96 -4.46
C ILE A 84 5.86 5.14 -4.48
N PRO A 85 5.56 6.32 -3.90
CA PRO A 85 6.52 7.43 -3.87
C PRO A 85 7.88 7.09 -3.23
N PHE A 86 7.91 6.19 -2.24
CA PHE A 86 9.18 5.80 -1.61
C PHE A 86 10.03 4.91 -2.51
N LEU A 87 9.41 4.04 -3.33
CA LEU A 87 10.12 3.31 -4.39
C LEU A 87 10.61 4.25 -5.49
N GLU A 88 9.75 5.13 -6.02
CA GLU A 88 10.09 6.03 -7.12
C GLU A 88 11.17 7.06 -6.77
N THR A 89 11.41 7.29 -5.48
CA THR A 89 12.42 8.25 -4.98
C THR A 89 13.60 7.58 -4.27
N ASP A 90 13.78 6.28 -4.46
CA ASP A 90 14.89 5.47 -3.91
C ASP A 90 15.05 5.60 -2.37
N LYS A 91 13.95 5.87 -1.66
CA LYS A 91 13.92 5.85 -0.19
C LYS A 91 13.92 4.42 0.34
N VAL A 92 13.40 3.49 -0.44
CA VAL A 92 13.39 2.06 -0.17
C VAL A 92 13.69 1.28 -1.44
N ASP A 93 14.29 0.11 -1.28
CA ASP A 93 14.61 -0.80 -2.37
C ASP A 93 13.40 -1.69 -2.72
N LEU A 94 12.63 -2.08 -1.70
CA LEU A 94 11.46 -2.95 -1.82
C LEU A 94 10.29 -2.41 -0.99
N VAL A 95 9.08 -2.78 -1.40
CA VAL A 95 7.85 -2.60 -0.59
C VAL A 95 7.22 -3.96 -0.32
N ILE A 96 7.22 -4.35 0.93
CA ILE A 96 6.52 -5.53 1.48
C ILE A 96 5.47 -5.00 2.46
N ALA A 97 4.37 -4.50 1.93
CA ALA A 97 3.38 -3.75 2.71
C ALA A 97 1.95 -3.98 2.21
N THR A 98 1.59 -5.24 2.02
CA THR A 98 0.23 -5.68 1.62
C THR A 98 -0.30 -4.86 0.44
N MET A 99 0.53 -4.66 -0.58
CA MET A 99 0.19 -3.81 -1.71
C MET A 99 -0.38 -4.61 -2.88
N GLY A 100 -1.69 -4.53 -3.08
CA GLY A 100 -2.36 -5.18 -4.22
C GLY A 100 -1.89 -4.63 -5.57
N ALA A 101 -1.63 -5.55 -6.51
CA ALA A 101 -1.28 -5.22 -7.88
C ALA A 101 -2.50 -4.78 -8.68
N ASN A 102 -2.35 -3.72 -9.47
CA ASN A 102 -3.31 -3.32 -10.49
C ASN A 102 -2.61 -2.68 -11.70
N PRO A 103 -3.29 -2.59 -12.87
CA PRO A 103 -2.68 -2.03 -14.09
C PRO A 103 -2.21 -0.57 -13.95
N GLY A 104 -2.83 0.23 -13.08
CA GLY A 104 -2.43 1.61 -12.83
C GLY A 104 -1.08 1.69 -12.15
N ARG A 105 -0.90 0.95 -11.04
CA ARG A 105 0.35 0.87 -10.29
C ARG A 105 1.47 0.22 -11.09
N ALA A 106 1.16 -0.81 -11.90
CA ALA A 106 2.13 -1.50 -12.74
C ALA A 106 2.75 -0.63 -13.86
N LYS A 107 2.27 0.60 -14.05
CA LYS A 107 2.91 1.58 -14.95
C LYS A 107 4.13 2.24 -14.32
N SER A 108 4.20 2.30 -12.99
CA SER A 108 5.26 2.96 -12.25
C SER A 108 6.23 1.98 -11.58
N ILE A 109 5.74 0.83 -11.15
CA ILE A 109 6.52 -0.13 -10.35
C ILE A 109 6.34 -1.56 -10.83
N TRP A 110 7.30 -2.41 -10.50
CA TRP A 110 7.23 -3.85 -10.74
C TRP A 110 6.62 -4.57 -9.54
N PHE A 111 5.85 -5.62 -9.81
CA PHE A 111 5.29 -6.50 -8.81
C PHE A 111 5.93 -7.89 -8.89
N SER A 112 6.16 -8.50 -7.74
CA SER A 112 6.47 -9.92 -7.63
C SER A 112 5.23 -10.80 -7.91
N SER A 113 5.39 -12.11 -7.90
CA SER A 113 4.25 -13.00 -7.70
C SER A 113 3.58 -12.73 -6.35
N ALA A 114 2.27 -12.98 -6.26
CA ALA A 114 1.56 -12.82 -5.00
C ALA A 114 2.12 -13.78 -3.94
N TYR A 115 2.44 -13.25 -2.76
CA TYR A 115 3.01 -14.01 -1.64
C TYR A 115 1.98 -14.31 -0.53
N ALA A 116 0.81 -13.65 -0.57
CA ALA A 116 -0.29 -13.90 0.36
C ALA A 116 -1.65 -13.70 -0.31
N PRO A 117 -2.68 -14.48 0.06
CA PRO A 117 -4.06 -14.17 -0.32
C PRO A 117 -4.54 -12.95 0.46
N PHE A 118 -5.27 -12.05 -0.21
CA PHE A 118 -5.87 -10.88 0.40
C PHE A 118 -7.20 -10.58 -0.29
N PHE A 119 -8.24 -10.43 0.50
CA PHE A 119 -9.57 -10.08 0.02
C PHE A 119 -10.03 -8.79 0.70
N SER A 120 -10.45 -7.83 -0.09
CA SER A 120 -11.06 -6.59 0.38
C SER A 120 -12.58 -6.75 0.47
N GLY A 121 -13.16 -6.19 1.52
CA GLY A 121 -14.60 -6.25 1.74
C GLY A 121 -15.14 -5.05 2.51
N ALA A 122 -16.46 -4.97 2.54
CA ALA A 122 -17.21 -4.08 3.41
C ALA A 122 -17.66 -4.82 4.66
N PHE A 123 -17.41 -4.23 5.81
CA PHE A 123 -17.68 -4.78 7.14
C PHE A 123 -18.50 -3.77 7.95
N ALA A 124 -19.52 -4.26 8.64
CA ALA A 124 -20.40 -3.43 9.47
C ALA A 124 -21.07 -4.28 10.56
N ALA A 125 -21.79 -3.65 11.48
CA ALA A 125 -22.63 -4.37 12.42
C ALA A 125 -23.58 -5.32 11.66
N ARG A 126 -23.82 -6.51 12.20
CA ARG A 126 -24.66 -7.53 11.56
C ARG A 126 -26.07 -7.03 11.26
N THR A 127 -26.57 -6.14 12.10
CA THR A 127 -27.91 -5.55 11.98
C THR A 127 -28.05 -4.55 10.83
N LEU A 128 -26.95 -4.01 10.29
CA LEU A 128 -27.01 -3.13 9.11
C LEU A 128 -27.27 -3.97 7.86
N ASP A 129 -28.39 -3.74 7.19
CA ASP A 129 -28.82 -4.52 6.01
C ASP A 129 -28.24 -3.92 4.73
N ILE A 130 -27.04 -4.37 4.36
CA ILE A 130 -26.35 -4.07 3.11
C ILE A 130 -25.73 -5.35 2.54
N SER A 131 -25.74 -5.52 1.23
CA SER A 131 -25.25 -6.72 0.55
C SER A 131 -24.43 -6.44 -0.72
N SER A 132 -24.38 -5.19 -1.14
CA SER A 132 -23.68 -4.75 -2.35
C SER A 132 -23.22 -3.30 -2.24
N PRO A 133 -22.33 -2.83 -3.10
CA PRO A 133 -21.97 -1.41 -3.16
C PRO A 133 -23.19 -0.48 -3.37
N ALA A 134 -24.25 -0.94 -4.05
CA ALA A 134 -25.44 -0.14 -4.32
C ALA A 134 -26.19 0.27 -3.03
N ASP A 135 -26.04 -0.49 -1.95
CA ASP A 135 -26.71 -0.25 -0.67
C ASP A 135 -25.97 0.80 0.20
N LEU A 136 -24.85 1.33 -0.26
CA LEU A 136 -24.03 2.30 0.49
C LEU A 136 -24.55 3.74 0.41
N ALA A 137 -25.58 4.02 -0.39
CA ALA A 137 -26.15 5.36 -0.51
C ALA A 137 -26.68 5.87 0.83
N GLY A 138 -26.23 7.05 1.25
CA GLY A 138 -26.61 7.67 2.52
C GLY A 138 -25.81 7.17 3.74
N LEU A 139 -24.89 6.22 3.55
CA LEU A 139 -24.03 5.71 4.62
C LEU A 139 -22.64 6.38 4.59
N LYS A 140 -22.02 6.44 5.78
CA LYS A 140 -20.65 6.84 5.96
C LYS A 140 -19.72 5.62 5.87
N VAL A 141 -18.89 5.60 4.86
CA VAL A 141 -17.96 4.50 4.58
C VAL A 141 -16.54 4.94 4.88
N GLY A 142 -15.91 4.32 5.87
CA GLY A 142 -14.53 4.57 6.25
C GLY A 142 -13.55 3.62 5.54
N LEU A 143 -12.49 4.18 5.00
CA LEU A 143 -11.39 3.42 4.42
C LEU A 143 -10.06 4.18 4.51
N THR A 144 -8.96 3.46 4.32
CA THR A 144 -7.63 4.07 4.28
C THR A 144 -7.33 4.59 2.87
N GLY A 145 -7.00 5.86 2.77
CA GLY A 145 -6.72 6.49 1.48
C GLY A 145 -5.48 5.89 0.79
N GLY A 146 -5.58 5.65 -0.53
CA GLY A 146 -4.51 5.11 -1.36
C GLY A 146 -4.37 3.59 -1.33
N THR A 147 -5.31 2.87 -0.70
CA THR A 147 -5.41 1.41 -0.76
C THR A 147 -6.07 0.95 -2.07
N LEU A 148 -6.09 -0.36 -2.31
CA LEU A 148 -6.79 -0.91 -3.48
C LEU A 148 -8.30 -0.76 -3.31
N GLU A 149 -8.80 -0.97 -2.10
CA GLU A 149 -10.21 -0.81 -1.72
C GLU A 149 -10.70 0.62 -1.96
N ASP A 150 -9.86 1.63 -1.68
CA ASP A 150 -10.18 3.04 -1.95
C ASP A 150 -10.41 3.27 -3.44
N LEU A 151 -9.52 2.73 -4.28
CA LEU A 151 -9.63 2.87 -5.74
C LEU A 151 -10.90 2.18 -6.26
N GLU A 152 -11.13 0.92 -5.87
CA GLU A 152 -12.23 0.08 -6.35
C GLU A 152 -13.59 0.59 -5.86
N LEU A 153 -13.69 0.98 -4.58
CA LEU A 153 -14.93 1.53 -4.06
C LEU A 153 -15.26 2.90 -4.67
N THR A 154 -14.26 3.72 -4.92
CA THR A 154 -14.46 5.03 -5.57
C THR A 154 -15.10 4.89 -6.95
N GLU A 155 -14.76 3.83 -7.69
CA GLU A 155 -15.33 3.55 -9.01
C GLU A 155 -16.73 2.93 -8.96
N SER A 156 -17.05 2.19 -7.88
CA SER A 156 -18.28 1.37 -7.78
C SER A 156 -19.35 1.93 -6.85
N ALA A 157 -19.00 2.85 -5.94
CA ALA A 157 -19.94 3.40 -4.98
C ALA A 157 -21.03 4.25 -5.67
N PRO A 158 -22.30 4.10 -5.24
CA PRO A 158 -23.40 4.88 -5.80
C PRO A 158 -23.32 6.36 -5.38
N ALA A 159 -23.99 7.22 -6.13
CA ALA A 159 -24.17 8.61 -5.75
C ALA A 159 -24.85 8.71 -4.38
N GLY A 160 -24.33 9.59 -3.51
CA GLY A 160 -24.82 9.77 -2.15
C GLY A 160 -24.10 8.93 -1.09
N THR A 161 -23.13 8.07 -1.46
CA THR A 161 -22.22 7.43 -0.51
C THR A 161 -21.25 8.47 0.04
N GLU A 162 -21.14 8.59 1.36
CA GLU A 162 -20.14 9.44 2.01
C GLU A 162 -18.85 8.66 2.28
N ILE A 163 -17.90 8.69 1.33
CA ILE A 163 -16.61 8.01 1.49
C ILE A 163 -15.65 8.89 2.29
N ILE A 164 -15.30 8.46 3.51
CA ILE A 164 -14.38 9.15 4.41
C ILE A 164 -13.01 8.43 4.36
N ARG A 165 -12.01 9.15 3.85
CA ARG A 165 -10.65 8.63 3.68
C ARG A 165 -9.76 9.05 4.82
N PHE A 166 -9.29 8.09 5.58
CA PHE A 166 -8.34 8.31 6.66
C PHE A 166 -6.89 8.25 6.14
N GLY A 167 -5.98 8.85 6.89
CA GLY A 167 -4.55 8.94 6.54
C GLY A 167 -3.84 7.59 6.63
N ASP A 168 -4.25 6.77 7.58
CA ASP A 168 -3.67 5.47 7.92
C ASP A 168 -4.71 4.46 8.41
N ASN A 169 -4.28 3.22 8.62
CA ASN A 169 -5.16 2.13 9.02
C ASN A 169 -5.64 2.23 10.48
N ALA A 170 -4.80 2.77 11.38
CA ALA A 170 -5.19 2.93 12.77
C ALA A 170 -6.33 3.94 12.92
N ALA A 171 -6.24 5.09 12.22
CA ALA A 171 -7.30 6.09 12.18
C ALA A 171 -8.59 5.53 11.55
N THR A 172 -8.48 4.71 10.49
CA THR A 172 -9.64 4.07 9.85
C THR A 172 -10.35 3.12 10.83
N ARG A 173 -9.60 2.26 11.53
CA ARG A 173 -10.14 1.34 12.54
C ARG A 173 -10.79 2.10 13.70
N ALA A 174 -10.11 3.12 14.22
CA ALA A 174 -10.64 3.93 15.33
C ALA A 174 -11.94 4.65 14.97
N ALA A 175 -12.06 5.17 13.74
CA ALA A 175 -13.28 5.80 13.26
C ALA A 175 -14.47 4.81 13.20
N PHE A 176 -14.23 3.57 12.79
CA PHE A 176 -15.25 2.53 12.78
C PHE A 176 -15.65 2.12 14.22
N LEU A 177 -14.68 1.86 15.08
CA LEU A 177 -14.90 1.48 16.48
C LEU A 177 -15.67 2.56 17.28
N SER A 178 -15.43 3.83 16.96
CA SER A 178 -16.13 4.96 17.61
C SER A 178 -17.51 5.29 17.01
N GLY A 179 -17.92 4.59 15.94
CA GLY A 179 -19.18 4.87 15.24
C GLY A 179 -19.14 6.16 14.40
N GLN A 180 -17.95 6.69 14.08
CA GLN A 180 -17.81 7.83 13.18
C GLN A 180 -18.18 7.46 11.74
N VAL A 181 -18.00 6.19 11.37
CA VAL A 181 -18.42 5.60 10.10
C VAL A 181 -19.31 4.39 10.34
N ASP A 182 -20.25 4.14 9.44
CA ASP A 182 -21.20 3.03 9.52
C ASP A 182 -20.63 1.73 8.96
N VAL A 183 -19.78 1.85 7.95
CA VAL A 183 -19.16 0.74 7.21
C VAL A 183 -17.65 0.92 7.17
N LEU A 184 -16.92 -0.13 7.51
CA LEU A 184 -15.49 -0.23 7.35
C LEU A 184 -15.17 -0.97 6.04
N VAL A 185 -14.33 -0.39 5.19
CA VAL A 185 -13.80 -1.08 4.00
C VAL A 185 -12.31 -1.31 4.20
N THR A 186 -11.94 -2.60 4.27
CA THR A 186 -10.57 -3.05 4.58
C THR A 186 -10.37 -4.51 4.15
N GLY A 187 -9.20 -5.08 4.43
CA GLY A 187 -8.92 -6.51 4.24
C GLY A 187 -9.67 -7.41 5.23
N ASN A 188 -10.08 -8.57 4.77
CA ASN A 188 -10.82 -9.54 5.56
C ASN A 188 -10.08 -9.98 6.85
N THR A 189 -8.76 -10.18 6.78
CA THR A 189 -7.95 -10.58 7.94
C THR A 189 -7.94 -9.50 9.02
N VAL A 190 -7.87 -8.22 8.61
CA VAL A 190 -7.92 -7.08 9.53
C VAL A 190 -9.30 -6.98 10.20
N ALA A 191 -10.36 -7.15 9.41
CA ALA A 191 -11.72 -7.14 9.94
C ALA A 191 -12.00 -8.32 10.90
N ALA A 192 -11.43 -9.50 10.61
CA ALA A 192 -11.52 -10.66 11.51
C ALA A 192 -10.85 -10.38 12.86
N GLY A 193 -9.62 -9.87 12.87
CA GLY A 193 -8.93 -9.47 14.11
C GLY A 193 -9.73 -8.41 14.88
N LEU A 194 -10.27 -7.41 14.18
CA LEU A 194 -11.10 -6.39 14.80
C LEU A 194 -12.37 -6.96 15.46
N SER A 195 -13.00 -7.95 14.82
CA SER A 195 -14.17 -8.66 15.35
C SER A 195 -13.83 -9.50 16.58
N GLU A 196 -12.66 -10.15 16.60
CA GLU A 196 -12.17 -10.93 17.74
C GLU A 196 -11.86 -10.03 18.96
N GLU A 197 -11.23 -8.89 18.70
CA GLU A 197 -10.90 -7.88 19.72
C GLU A 197 -12.16 -7.18 20.29
N ASN A 198 -13.24 -7.11 19.52
CA ASN A 198 -14.46 -6.35 19.85
C ASN A 198 -15.73 -7.18 19.57
N PRO A 199 -15.97 -8.28 20.30
CA PRO A 199 -17.10 -9.20 20.04
C PRO A 199 -18.47 -8.53 20.19
N ASP A 200 -18.59 -7.51 21.04
CA ASP A 200 -19.83 -6.79 21.28
C ASP A 200 -20.33 -5.97 20.07
N LEU A 201 -19.43 -5.66 19.12
CA LEU A 201 -19.82 -4.93 17.91
C LEU A 201 -20.49 -5.81 16.85
N ASP A 202 -20.48 -7.14 17.03
CA ASP A 202 -21.06 -8.12 16.11
C ASP A 202 -20.79 -7.78 14.64
N ILE A 203 -19.51 -7.62 14.32
CA ILE A 203 -19.03 -7.24 12.97
C ILE A 203 -19.26 -8.39 12.01
N ALA A 204 -19.87 -8.10 10.87
CA ALA A 204 -20.10 -9.07 9.80
C ALA A 204 -19.54 -8.58 8.47
N THR A 205 -19.06 -9.52 7.65
CA THR A 205 -18.78 -9.27 6.23
C THR A 205 -20.11 -9.01 5.52
N LYS A 206 -20.20 -7.91 4.82
CA LYS A 206 -21.39 -7.51 4.07
C LYS A 206 -21.30 -7.94 2.61
N PHE A 207 -20.22 -7.57 1.97
CA PHE A 207 -19.89 -8.02 0.62
C PHE A 207 -18.37 -7.95 0.38
N ILE A 208 -17.89 -8.69 -0.60
CA ILE A 208 -16.51 -8.65 -1.05
C ILE A 208 -16.40 -7.64 -2.19
N ILE A 209 -15.38 -6.80 -2.14
CA ILE A 209 -15.10 -5.83 -3.20
C ILE A 209 -14.24 -6.50 -4.27
N LYS A 210 -13.20 -7.24 -3.84
CA LYS A 210 -12.34 -8.04 -4.71
C LYS A 210 -11.54 -9.07 -3.94
#